data_7e4f312a6cb5aa7303efbac2313fe32b
#
_entry.id   7e4f312a6cb5aa7303efbac2313fe32b
#
_cell.length_a   1.000
_cell.length_b   1.000
_cell.length_c   1.000
_cell.angle_alpha   90.00
_cell.angle_beta   90.00
_cell.angle_gamma   90.00
#
_symmetry.space_group_name_H-M   'P 1'
#
loop_
_entity.id
_entity.type
_entity.pdbx_description
1 polymer ?
#
loop_
_entity_poly.entity_id
_entity_poly.type
_entity_poly.pdbx_seq_one_letter_code
_entity_poly.pdbx_strand_id
1 'polypeptide(L)'
;MKSMSNFKFLQAFFGTLLLTLTFLFVERTSNPVQSSPIRNGVLIESLINPLLHIIYTHPTFLLSCIWCLVLSILYYYTSSPNPVFLLDFSCFKPNPNQKCSYKASELFVLRTNRFSEESQEFMRKIYLRSGLGDETYAPKFVFQSNPKADLESAFDEAQEGMFSSINSVLSKTNIDPSRIDCLIVTCGSFSPMPSLTSLIVNHFKLKSDLKTYNFSGMGCSSGVMSIDLAANVLKQSNKIGYALVVIIETINLNWYYGDSRPMLVTNCIFRVGCVAAMITNDPSCRRVAKMELVHSLRTHHGANDRAYKAAFQEEDDKGCTGFSLTKDLIPVAGMFLREHIKILGPRVLPLSQLGMYVYSVIRSTMTRGASKPIVPDFTKAFDHFCIHTGGKAVIEQVGRVLRLGEELTEPARMSLHRFGNTSSSLVFYELAYLEAKGRVRKGDRVWMLGFGTGFKVGSLVWKALLDFGNERDNPWSDCIDRYPLKSW
;
A
#
# COMPACT_ATOMS: atom_id res chain seq x y z
N MET A 1 16.37 9.93 -3.44
CA MET A 1 17.64 10.00 -4.19
C MET A 1 18.61 8.86 -3.86
N LYS A 2 18.89 8.51 -2.59
CA LYS A 2 19.82 7.39 -2.28
C LYS A 2 19.35 6.00 -2.76
N SER A 3 18.06 5.71 -2.79
CA SER A 3 17.49 4.45 -3.34
C SER A 3 17.70 4.30 -4.85
N MET A 4 17.66 5.42 -5.59
CA MET A 4 18.02 5.44 -7.03
C MET A 4 19.52 5.20 -7.27
N SER A 5 20.38 5.61 -6.31
CA SER A 5 21.82 5.39 -6.35
C SER A 5 22.13 3.88 -6.24
N ASN A 6 21.46 3.16 -5.34
CA ASN A 6 21.68 1.70 -5.17
C ASN A 6 21.24 0.89 -6.40
N PHE A 7 20.15 1.32 -7.05
CA PHE A 7 19.67 0.67 -8.27
C PHE A 7 20.60 0.95 -9.46
N LYS A 8 21.06 2.20 -9.59
CA LYS A 8 22.07 2.57 -10.62
C LYS A 8 23.40 1.85 -10.38
N PHE A 9 23.76 1.64 -9.11
CA PHE A 9 24.97 0.90 -8.77
C PHE A 9 24.85 -0.59 -9.11
N LEU A 10 23.71 -1.25 -8.79
CA LEU A 10 23.45 -2.62 -9.23
C LEU A 10 23.40 -2.74 -10.76
N GLN A 11 22.79 -1.78 -11.45
CA GLN A 11 22.80 -1.72 -12.92
C GLN A 11 24.21 -1.56 -13.49
N ALA A 12 25.04 -0.69 -12.87
CA ALA A 12 26.44 -0.53 -13.28
C ALA A 12 27.23 -1.82 -13.01
N PHE A 13 27.04 -2.48 -11.87
CA PHE A 13 27.69 -3.76 -11.53
C PHE A 13 27.28 -4.88 -12.49
N PHE A 14 25.98 -5.08 -12.73
CA PHE A 14 25.50 -6.06 -13.71
C PHE A 14 25.88 -5.68 -15.14
N GLY A 15 25.92 -4.40 -15.46
CA GLY A 15 26.39 -3.89 -16.75
C GLY A 15 27.89 -4.19 -16.95
N THR A 16 28.71 -3.97 -15.93
CA THR A 16 30.16 -4.27 -15.98
C THR A 16 30.40 -5.78 -16.05
N LEU A 17 29.65 -6.57 -15.28
CA LEU A 17 29.74 -8.04 -15.34
C LEU A 17 29.31 -8.56 -16.70
N LEU A 18 28.24 -8.02 -17.28
CA LEU A 18 27.75 -8.38 -18.62
C LEU A 18 28.76 -7.98 -19.71
N LEU A 19 29.37 -6.77 -19.61
CA LEU A 19 30.42 -6.31 -20.53
C LEU A 19 31.68 -7.18 -20.42
N THR A 20 32.03 -7.60 -19.20
CA THR A 20 33.19 -8.51 -19.00
C THR A 20 32.91 -9.90 -19.61
N LEU A 21 31.67 -10.41 -19.41
CA LEU A 21 31.26 -11.69 -20.01
C LEU A 21 31.13 -11.60 -21.54
N THR A 22 30.67 -10.48 -22.09
CA THR A 22 30.63 -10.23 -23.54
C THR A 22 32.03 -10.06 -24.13
N PHE A 23 32.92 -9.37 -23.44
CA PHE A 23 34.33 -9.25 -23.87
C PHE A 23 35.02 -10.62 -23.92
N LEU A 24 34.83 -11.43 -22.87
CA LEU A 24 35.32 -12.82 -22.84
C LEU A 24 34.74 -13.72 -23.95
N PHE A 25 33.45 -13.47 -24.30
CA PHE A 25 32.80 -14.20 -25.39
C PHE A 25 33.33 -13.77 -26.77
N VAL A 26 33.58 -12.47 -26.98
CA VAL A 26 34.14 -11.91 -28.22
C VAL A 26 35.59 -12.34 -28.41
N GLU A 27 36.40 -12.33 -27.35
CA GLU A 27 37.79 -12.79 -27.40
C GLU A 27 37.89 -14.28 -27.78
N ARG A 28 36.92 -15.09 -27.34
CA ARG A 28 36.81 -16.53 -27.68
C ARG A 28 36.39 -16.77 -29.13
N THR A 29 35.57 -15.88 -29.72
CA THR A 29 35.12 -15.99 -31.11
C THR A 29 36.17 -15.50 -32.09
N SER A 30 37.15 -14.70 -31.62
CA SER A 30 38.25 -14.17 -32.46
C SER A 30 39.43 -15.12 -32.61
N ASN A 31 39.54 -16.19 -31.80
CA ASN A 31 40.57 -17.19 -31.88
C ASN A 31 39.96 -18.57 -32.21
N PRO A 32 39.98 -19.03 -33.48
CA PRO A 32 39.43 -20.33 -33.85
C PRO A 32 40.40 -21.45 -33.45
N VAL A 33 40.14 -22.11 -32.33
CA VAL A 33 40.77 -23.40 -32.00
C VAL A 33 39.91 -24.53 -32.57
N GLN A 34 40.56 -25.41 -33.32
CA GLN A 34 39.99 -26.56 -34.02
C GLN A 34 39.04 -27.41 -33.16
N SER A 35 37.91 -27.79 -33.73
CA SER A 35 36.86 -28.61 -33.18
C SER A 35 37.22 -30.10 -33.12
N SER A 36 37.07 -30.69 -31.92
CA SER A 36 36.92 -32.14 -31.73
C SER A 36 35.66 -32.44 -30.92
N PRO A 37 35.01 -33.62 -31.02
CA PRO A 37 33.63 -33.85 -30.64
C PRO A 37 33.44 -33.98 -29.11
N ILE A 38 32.32 -33.39 -28.66
CA ILE A 38 31.92 -33.18 -27.29
C ILE A 38 31.47 -34.46 -26.59
N ARG A 39 32.14 -34.83 -25.49
CA ARG A 39 31.62 -35.74 -24.44
C ARG A 39 31.22 -34.96 -23.20
N ASN A 40 30.17 -35.40 -22.49
CA ASN A 40 29.46 -34.72 -21.41
C ASN A 40 30.23 -34.40 -20.11
N GLY A 41 31.48 -34.03 -20.17
CA GLY A 41 32.29 -33.51 -19.04
C GLY A 41 32.89 -32.15 -19.31
N VAL A 42 32.80 -31.65 -20.56
CA VAL A 42 33.57 -30.51 -21.07
C VAL A 42 32.98 -29.14 -20.74
N LEU A 43 31.74 -29.07 -20.33
CA LEU A 43 31.07 -27.75 -20.06
C LEU A 43 31.61 -27.08 -18.79
N ILE A 44 31.93 -27.85 -17.76
CA ILE A 44 32.49 -27.34 -16.52
C ILE A 44 33.95 -26.94 -16.69
N GLU A 45 34.75 -27.78 -17.35
CA GLU A 45 36.16 -27.47 -17.68
C GLU A 45 36.30 -26.29 -18.64
N SER A 46 35.39 -26.13 -19.60
CA SER A 46 35.42 -25.03 -20.56
C SER A 46 35.07 -23.67 -19.97
N LEU A 47 34.42 -23.63 -18.80
CA LEU A 47 34.13 -22.42 -18.05
C LEU A 47 35.18 -22.13 -16.96
N ILE A 48 35.75 -23.19 -16.35
CA ILE A 48 36.72 -23.06 -15.26
C ILE A 48 38.10 -22.69 -15.77
N ASN A 49 38.56 -23.29 -16.89
CA ASN A 49 39.90 -23.03 -17.40
C ASN A 49 40.12 -21.58 -17.89
N PRO A 50 39.20 -20.88 -18.57
CA PRO A 50 39.36 -19.45 -18.86
C PRO A 50 39.37 -18.58 -17.61
N LEU A 51 38.55 -18.91 -16.61
CA LEU A 51 38.55 -18.21 -15.31
C LEU A 51 39.86 -18.37 -14.57
N LEU A 52 40.40 -19.58 -14.49
CA LEU A 52 41.73 -19.86 -13.92
C LEU A 52 42.83 -19.15 -14.70
N HIS A 53 42.78 -19.13 -16.03
CA HIS A 53 43.73 -18.40 -16.84
C HIS A 53 43.75 -16.91 -16.57
N ILE A 54 42.56 -16.25 -16.43
CA ILE A 54 42.44 -14.84 -16.06
C ILE A 54 42.98 -14.57 -14.66
N ILE A 55 42.74 -15.49 -13.71
CA ILE A 55 43.25 -15.40 -12.32
C ILE A 55 44.79 -15.42 -12.32
N TYR A 56 45.40 -16.26 -13.14
CA TYR A 56 46.86 -16.40 -13.20
C TYR A 56 47.53 -15.33 -14.04
N THR A 57 46.91 -14.84 -15.10
CA THR A 57 47.50 -13.85 -16.03
C THR A 57 47.28 -12.40 -15.59
N HIS A 58 46.19 -12.13 -14.84
CA HIS A 58 45.87 -10.77 -14.40
C HIS A 58 45.50 -10.66 -12.91
N PRO A 59 46.44 -10.97 -12.00
CA PRO A 59 46.15 -10.93 -10.56
C PRO A 59 45.74 -9.52 -10.06
N THR A 60 46.24 -8.47 -10.70
CA THR A 60 45.87 -7.08 -10.40
C THR A 60 44.39 -6.77 -10.75
N PHE A 61 43.86 -7.35 -11.81
CA PHE A 61 42.46 -7.25 -12.18
C PHE A 61 41.54 -7.94 -11.17
N LEU A 62 41.92 -9.15 -10.76
CA LEU A 62 41.18 -9.87 -9.71
C LEU A 62 41.16 -9.11 -8.37
N LEU A 63 42.32 -8.57 -7.95
CA LEU A 63 42.43 -7.75 -6.76
C LEU A 63 41.55 -6.50 -6.85
N SER A 64 41.52 -5.81 -8.00
CA SER A 64 40.66 -4.64 -8.17
C SER A 64 39.15 -5.02 -8.13
N CYS A 65 38.75 -6.17 -8.68
CA CYS A 65 37.37 -6.66 -8.56
C CYS A 65 36.98 -6.98 -7.12
N ILE A 66 37.88 -7.63 -6.35
CA ILE A 66 37.68 -7.91 -4.92
C ILE A 66 37.57 -6.59 -4.14
N TRP A 67 38.47 -5.62 -4.40
CA TRP A 67 38.40 -4.31 -3.74
C TRP A 67 37.12 -3.56 -4.08
N CYS A 68 36.66 -3.56 -5.34
CA CYS A 68 35.38 -2.97 -5.73
C CYS A 68 34.20 -3.66 -5.02
N LEU A 69 34.24 -4.98 -4.86
CA LEU A 69 33.22 -5.73 -4.12
C LEU A 69 33.25 -5.36 -2.63
N VAL A 70 34.42 -5.32 -2.01
CA VAL A 70 34.59 -4.93 -0.59
C VAL A 70 34.12 -3.49 -0.37
N LEU A 71 34.53 -2.56 -1.22
CA LEU A 71 34.07 -1.15 -1.15
C LEU A 71 32.59 -1.04 -1.36
N SER A 72 31.99 -1.84 -2.23
CA SER A 72 30.56 -1.88 -2.45
C SER A 72 29.80 -2.40 -1.25
N ILE A 73 30.33 -3.44 -0.60
CA ILE A 73 29.77 -4.00 0.64
C ILE A 73 29.90 -2.98 1.77
N LEU A 74 31.08 -2.37 1.94
CA LEU A 74 31.28 -1.32 2.93
C LEU A 74 30.36 -0.11 2.68
N TYR A 75 30.26 0.34 1.45
CA TYR A 75 29.34 1.42 1.08
C TYR A 75 27.87 1.05 1.36
N TYR A 76 27.47 -0.20 1.07
CA TYR A 76 26.12 -0.69 1.38
C TYR A 76 25.85 -0.62 2.89
N TYR A 77 26.77 -1.09 3.75
CA TYR A 77 26.61 -1.08 5.19
C TYR A 77 26.70 0.33 5.81
N THR A 78 27.58 1.19 5.31
CA THR A 78 27.75 2.57 5.82
C THR A 78 26.68 3.53 5.29
N SER A 79 26.09 3.24 4.13
CA SER A 79 25.05 4.06 3.49
C SER A 79 23.64 3.59 3.80
N SER A 80 23.47 2.64 4.74
CA SER A 80 22.13 2.21 5.18
C SER A 80 21.35 3.42 5.68
N PRO A 81 20.21 3.74 5.10
CA PRO A 81 19.39 4.85 5.58
C PRO A 81 18.95 4.57 7.02
N ASN A 82 18.80 5.62 7.83
CA ASN A 82 18.25 5.49 9.18
C ASN A 82 16.98 4.63 9.16
N PRO A 83 16.89 3.61 10.03
CA PRO A 83 15.71 2.78 10.10
C PRO A 83 14.49 3.62 10.46
N VAL A 84 13.33 3.23 9.97
CA VAL A 84 12.06 3.88 10.30
C VAL A 84 11.12 2.82 10.87
N PHE A 85 10.51 3.15 11.98
CA PHE A 85 9.66 2.24 12.75
C PHE A 85 8.24 2.77 12.85
N LEU A 86 7.28 1.87 12.73
CA LEU A 86 5.91 2.07 13.21
C LEU A 86 5.90 1.70 14.69
N LEU A 87 5.73 2.70 15.56
CA LEU A 87 5.62 2.44 17.00
C LEU A 87 4.31 1.74 17.30
N ASP A 88 3.22 2.39 16.90
CA ASP A 88 1.87 1.84 17.02
C ASP A 88 0.92 2.58 16.07
N PHE A 89 -0.31 2.09 15.96
CA PHE A 89 -1.39 2.71 15.22
C PHE A 89 -2.72 2.52 15.96
N SER A 90 -3.68 3.36 15.63
CA SER A 90 -5.05 3.24 16.13
C SER A 90 -6.05 3.48 15.02
N CYS A 91 -7.03 2.60 14.89
CA CYS A 91 -8.12 2.71 13.95
C CYS A 91 -9.37 3.23 14.66
N PHE A 92 -9.98 4.27 14.11
CA PHE A 92 -11.25 4.79 14.60
C PHE A 92 -12.36 3.75 14.44
N LYS A 93 -13.13 3.56 15.51
CA LYS A 93 -14.36 2.78 15.49
C LYS A 93 -15.52 3.70 15.86
N PRO A 94 -16.40 4.00 14.89
CA PRO A 94 -17.56 4.85 15.14
C PRO A 94 -18.49 4.30 16.23
N ASN A 95 -19.34 5.16 16.78
CA ASN A 95 -20.32 4.77 17.79
C ASN A 95 -21.23 3.65 17.25
N PRO A 96 -21.60 2.65 18.04
CA PRO A 96 -22.54 1.60 17.66
C PRO A 96 -23.85 2.07 17.05
N ASN A 97 -24.33 3.28 17.41
CA ASN A 97 -25.51 3.90 16.84
C ASN A 97 -25.34 4.30 15.35
N GLN A 98 -24.12 4.30 14.84
CA GLN A 98 -23.80 4.55 13.43
C GLN A 98 -23.71 3.27 12.61
N LYS A 99 -23.99 2.10 13.19
CA LYS A 99 -24.08 0.85 12.42
C LYS A 99 -25.20 0.95 11.39
N CYS A 100 -24.84 0.68 10.14
CA CYS A 100 -25.72 0.85 9.00
C CYS A 100 -25.90 -0.48 8.28
N SER A 101 -26.97 -1.18 8.59
CA SER A 101 -27.37 -2.39 7.89
C SER A 101 -27.87 -2.07 6.46
N TYR A 102 -27.99 -3.10 5.62
CA TYR A 102 -28.63 -2.96 4.32
C TYR A 102 -30.01 -2.27 4.42
N LYS A 103 -30.85 -2.71 5.36
CA LYS A 103 -32.18 -2.13 5.58
C LYS A 103 -32.12 -0.66 5.97
N ALA A 104 -31.15 -0.25 6.83
CA ALA A 104 -30.98 1.13 7.21
C ALA A 104 -30.55 2.00 6.02
N SER A 105 -29.65 1.51 5.17
CA SER A 105 -29.24 2.18 3.93
C SER A 105 -30.40 2.33 2.95
N GLU A 106 -31.21 1.29 2.77
CA GLU A 106 -32.39 1.30 1.89
C GLU A 106 -33.43 2.31 2.40
N LEU A 107 -33.75 2.30 3.69
CA LEU A 107 -34.68 3.26 4.32
C LEU A 107 -34.18 4.71 4.16
N PHE A 108 -32.87 4.95 4.29
CA PHE A 108 -32.32 6.28 4.04
C PHE A 108 -32.55 6.74 2.60
N VAL A 109 -32.24 5.88 1.62
CA VAL A 109 -32.44 6.17 0.18
C VAL A 109 -33.91 6.48 -0.11
N LEU A 110 -34.82 5.66 0.39
CA LEU A 110 -36.27 5.85 0.22
C LEU A 110 -36.76 7.14 0.88
N ARG A 111 -36.35 7.41 2.11
CA ARG A 111 -36.79 8.57 2.91
C ARG A 111 -36.34 9.90 2.30
N THR A 112 -35.17 9.95 1.66
CA THR A 112 -34.68 11.19 1.05
C THR A 112 -35.51 11.61 -0.15
N ASN A 113 -36.22 10.70 -0.79
CA ASN A 113 -37.05 10.91 -1.98
C ASN A 113 -36.34 11.71 -3.12
N ARG A 114 -35.02 11.51 -3.25
CA ARG A 114 -34.16 12.25 -4.20
C ARG A 114 -33.72 11.41 -5.40
N PHE A 115 -33.88 10.10 -5.32
CA PHE A 115 -33.41 9.15 -6.32
C PHE A 115 -34.57 8.60 -7.14
N SER A 116 -34.37 8.44 -8.45
CA SER A 116 -35.30 7.72 -9.30
C SER A 116 -35.44 6.24 -8.87
N GLU A 117 -36.54 5.60 -9.20
CA GLU A 117 -36.75 4.17 -8.93
C GLU A 117 -35.63 3.30 -9.53
N GLU A 118 -35.17 3.66 -10.73
CA GLU A 118 -34.07 2.99 -11.41
C GLU A 118 -32.74 3.11 -10.63
N SER A 119 -32.48 4.28 -10.07
CA SER A 119 -31.30 4.53 -9.23
C SER A 119 -31.36 3.78 -7.90
N GLN A 120 -32.54 3.71 -7.28
CA GLN A 120 -32.78 2.94 -6.07
C GLN A 120 -32.52 1.44 -6.32
N GLU A 121 -33.09 0.87 -7.39
CA GLU A 121 -32.87 -0.54 -7.75
C GLU A 121 -31.39 -0.81 -8.14
N PHE A 122 -30.72 0.14 -8.78
CA PHE A 122 -29.29 0.04 -9.08
C PHE A 122 -28.47 -0.02 -7.78
N MET A 123 -28.68 0.92 -6.85
CA MET A 123 -27.99 0.95 -5.56
C MET A 123 -28.22 -0.33 -4.74
N ARG A 124 -29.46 -0.82 -4.74
CA ARG A 124 -29.82 -2.10 -4.12
C ARG A 124 -28.99 -3.25 -4.65
N LYS A 125 -28.88 -3.38 -5.98
CA LYS A 125 -28.07 -4.44 -6.62
C LYS A 125 -26.58 -4.32 -6.29
N ILE A 126 -26.05 -3.09 -6.27
CA ILE A 126 -24.65 -2.84 -5.92
C ILE A 126 -24.40 -3.21 -4.46
N TYR A 127 -25.25 -2.76 -3.54
CA TYR A 127 -25.09 -3.04 -2.12
C TYR A 127 -25.07 -4.54 -1.82
N LEU A 128 -26.03 -5.31 -2.35
CA LEU A 128 -26.12 -6.76 -2.17
C LEU A 128 -24.90 -7.52 -2.73
N ARG A 129 -24.17 -6.95 -3.70
CA ARG A 129 -22.98 -7.55 -4.33
C ARG A 129 -21.67 -6.95 -3.84
N SER A 130 -21.73 -5.95 -2.97
CA SER A 130 -20.55 -5.20 -2.52
C SER A 130 -19.60 -5.99 -1.64
N GLY A 131 -20.10 -7.01 -0.94
CA GLY A 131 -19.38 -7.73 0.10
C GLY A 131 -19.45 -7.06 1.49
N LEU A 132 -20.20 -5.95 1.63
CA LEU A 132 -20.42 -5.28 2.91
C LEU A 132 -21.41 -6.08 3.78
N GLY A 133 -21.15 -6.09 5.09
CA GLY A 133 -22.05 -6.66 6.09
C GLY A 133 -22.95 -5.60 6.74
N ASP A 134 -23.88 -6.07 7.57
CA ASP A 134 -24.88 -5.25 8.24
C ASP A 134 -24.34 -4.38 9.39
N GLU A 135 -23.08 -4.57 9.78
CA GLU A 135 -22.46 -3.82 10.88
C GLU A 135 -21.44 -2.78 10.42
N THR A 136 -21.46 -2.39 9.14
CA THR A 136 -20.65 -1.25 8.64
C THR A 136 -21.14 0.07 9.24
N TYR A 137 -20.30 1.10 9.21
CA TYR A 137 -20.64 2.39 9.82
C TYR A 137 -20.87 3.45 8.75
N ALA A 138 -22.01 4.16 8.86
CA ALA A 138 -22.33 5.29 8.02
C ALA A 138 -22.16 6.64 8.77
N PRO A 139 -22.03 7.76 8.04
CA PRO A 139 -22.02 9.08 8.65
C PRO A 139 -23.30 9.37 9.46
N LYS A 140 -23.18 10.20 10.50
CA LYS A 140 -24.32 10.53 11.39
C LYS A 140 -25.54 11.09 10.68
N PHE A 141 -25.34 11.86 9.59
CA PHE A 141 -26.45 12.46 8.85
C PHE A 141 -27.42 11.44 8.25
N VAL A 142 -26.93 10.22 7.95
CA VAL A 142 -27.78 9.12 7.43
C VAL A 142 -28.90 8.76 8.38
N PHE A 143 -28.71 8.96 9.69
CA PHE A 143 -29.68 8.60 10.75
C PHE A 143 -30.53 9.78 11.19
N GLN A 144 -30.29 11.00 10.71
CA GLN A 144 -31.05 12.19 11.06
C GLN A 144 -32.43 12.21 10.37
N SER A 145 -33.43 12.81 11.02
CA SER A 145 -34.77 12.98 10.46
C SER A 145 -34.77 13.85 9.20
N ASN A 146 -33.94 14.89 9.20
CA ASN A 146 -33.69 15.74 8.03
C ASN A 146 -32.19 15.64 7.67
N PRO A 147 -31.81 14.71 6.78
CA PRO A 147 -30.42 14.47 6.47
C PRO A 147 -29.77 15.68 5.79
N LYS A 148 -28.72 16.20 6.41
CA LYS A 148 -27.91 17.28 5.88
C LYS A 148 -26.47 16.83 5.73
N ALA A 149 -25.99 16.81 4.50
CA ALA A 149 -24.58 16.65 4.16
C ALA A 149 -23.99 18.05 3.92
N ASP A 150 -23.63 18.73 5.01
CA ASP A 150 -23.10 20.10 4.99
C ASP A 150 -21.67 20.18 5.57
N LEU A 151 -21.11 21.39 5.52
CA LEU A 151 -19.73 21.63 5.95
C LEU A 151 -19.54 21.36 7.46
N GLU A 152 -20.51 21.71 8.29
CA GLU A 152 -20.48 21.51 9.74
C GLU A 152 -20.41 20.02 10.08
N SER A 153 -21.32 19.24 9.50
CA SER A 153 -21.34 17.78 9.71
C SER A 153 -20.11 17.07 9.14
N ALA A 154 -19.47 17.62 8.08
CA ALA A 154 -18.20 17.10 7.59
C ALA A 154 -17.03 17.39 8.55
N PHE A 155 -17.00 18.57 9.17
CA PHE A 155 -16.04 18.87 10.23
C PHE A 155 -16.23 17.97 11.44
N ASP A 156 -17.47 17.74 11.88
CA ASP A 156 -17.78 16.85 13.00
C ASP A 156 -17.31 15.43 12.75
N GLU A 157 -17.57 14.89 11.56
CA GLU A 157 -17.12 13.57 11.13
C GLU A 157 -15.58 13.50 11.16
N ALA A 158 -14.90 14.51 10.60
CA ALA A 158 -13.46 14.58 10.57
C ALA A 158 -12.84 14.69 11.98
N GLN A 159 -13.37 15.55 12.82
CA GLN A 159 -12.90 15.76 14.20
C GLN A 159 -13.04 14.49 15.03
N GLU A 160 -14.23 13.87 15.02
CA GLU A 160 -14.48 12.64 15.76
C GLU A 160 -13.48 11.54 15.41
N GLY A 161 -13.28 11.29 14.11
CA GLY A 161 -12.35 10.28 13.64
C GLY A 161 -10.90 10.57 13.98
N MET A 162 -10.44 11.79 13.67
CA MET A 162 -9.05 12.19 13.88
C MET A 162 -8.69 12.26 15.36
N PHE A 163 -9.49 12.97 16.18
CA PHE A 163 -9.16 13.18 17.59
C PHE A 163 -9.20 11.88 18.39
N SER A 164 -10.19 11.01 18.11
CA SER A 164 -10.25 9.69 18.74
C SER A 164 -9.02 8.84 18.41
N SER A 165 -8.66 8.74 17.13
CA SER A 165 -7.50 7.95 16.70
C SER A 165 -6.18 8.51 17.24
N ILE A 166 -6.02 9.84 17.26
CA ILE A 166 -4.81 10.50 17.79
C ILE A 166 -4.69 10.26 19.29
N ASN A 167 -5.75 10.48 20.06
CA ASN A 167 -5.74 10.25 21.51
C ASN A 167 -5.33 8.79 21.82
N SER A 168 -5.91 7.84 21.08
CA SER A 168 -5.61 6.43 21.27
C SER A 168 -4.12 6.12 20.94
N VAL A 169 -3.59 6.57 19.80
CA VAL A 169 -2.19 6.29 19.43
C VAL A 169 -1.20 6.99 20.38
N LEU A 170 -1.50 8.19 20.85
CA LEU A 170 -0.69 8.88 21.86
C LEU A 170 -0.66 8.10 23.17
N SER A 171 -1.82 7.60 23.62
CA SER A 171 -1.95 6.76 24.81
C SER A 171 -1.15 5.46 24.67
N LYS A 172 -1.24 4.78 23.51
CA LYS A 172 -0.52 3.52 23.24
C LYS A 172 1.00 3.71 23.20
N THR A 173 1.45 4.81 22.61
CA THR A 173 2.89 5.07 22.42
C THR A 173 3.53 5.83 23.58
N ASN A 174 2.73 6.41 24.45
CA ASN A 174 3.16 7.31 25.53
C ASN A 174 4.07 8.45 25.01
N ILE A 175 3.82 8.93 23.79
CA ILE A 175 4.55 10.05 23.20
C ILE A 175 3.81 11.34 23.52
N ASP A 176 4.52 12.29 24.16
CA ASP A 176 4.01 13.63 24.43
C ASP A 176 3.79 14.38 23.10
N PRO A 177 2.64 15.05 22.88
CA PRO A 177 2.37 15.83 21.67
C PRO A 177 3.47 16.86 21.32
N SER A 178 4.15 17.42 22.30
CA SER A 178 5.27 18.36 22.08
C SER A 178 6.49 17.73 21.40
N ARG A 179 6.63 16.40 21.43
CA ARG A 179 7.72 15.67 20.77
C ARG A 179 7.46 15.36 19.30
N ILE A 180 6.25 15.65 18.80
CA ILE A 180 5.94 15.42 17.38
C ILE A 180 6.63 16.47 16.53
N ASP A 181 7.44 16.03 15.56
CA ASP A 181 8.22 16.89 14.65
C ASP A 181 7.58 17.04 13.28
N CYS A 182 6.72 16.09 12.91
CA CYS A 182 6.06 16.06 11.63
C CYS A 182 4.62 15.58 11.80
N LEU A 183 3.66 16.32 11.23
CA LEU A 183 2.26 15.95 11.12
C LEU A 183 1.89 15.82 9.65
N ILE A 184 1.39 14.65 9.26
CA ILE A 184 0.89 14.39 7.92
C ILE A 184 -0.57 13.98 8.05
N VAL A 185 -1.46 14.74 7.42
CA VAL A 185 -2.88 14.40 7.36
C VAL A 185 -3.27 14.16 5.92
N THR A 186 -4.01 13.10 5.68
CA THR A 186 -4.57 12.82 4.36
C THR A 186 -6.07 12.64 4.42
N CYS A 187 -6.76 13.41 3.57
CA CYS A 187 -8.16 13.22 3.23
C CYS A 187 -8.31 13.44 1.72
N GLY A 188 -8.88 12.47 1.01
CA GLY A 188 -8.98 12.54 -0.45
C GLY A 188 -10.00 13.56 -0.92
N SER A 189 -11.11 13.65 -0.21
CA SER A 189 -12.33 14.32 -0.65
C SER A 189 -12.71 15.56 0.16
N PHE A 190 -12.03 15.84 1.28
CA PHE A 190 -12.32 16.98 2.13
C PHE A 190 -11.05 17.79 2.43
N SER A 191 -10.98 18.99 1.87
CA SER A 191 -9.83 19.90 2.02
C SER A 191 -10.31 21.30 2.41
N PRO A 192 -10.72 21.48 3.68
CA PRO A 192 -11.25 22.76 4.16
C PRO A 192 -10.17 23.80 4.40
N MET A 193 -10.60 25.06 4.62
CA MET A 193 -9.77 26.15 5.14
C MET A 193 -10.35 26.66 6.48
N PRO A 194 -9.55 26.65 7.58
CA PRO A 194 -8.19 26.10 7.72
C PRO A 194 -8.10 24.59 7.48
N SER A 195 -6.86 24.11 7.13
CA SER A 195 -6.64 22.70 6.80
C SER A 195 -6.88 21.75 8.00
N LEU A 196 -7.09 20.47 7.71
CA LEU A 196 -7.21 19.43 8.75
C LEU A 196 -5.95 19.34 9.62
N THR A 197 -4.75 19.62 9.07
CA THR A 197 -3.53 19.74 9.88
C THR A 197 -3.62 20.89 10.88
N SER A 198 -4.11 22.06 10.44
CA SER A 198 -4.30 23.21 11.34
C SER A 198 -5.30 22.93 12.45
N LEU A 199 -6.36 22.18 12.13
CA LEU A 199 -7.36 21.74 13.11
C LEU A 199 -6.74 20.88 14.21
N ILE A 200 -5.88 19.91 13.84
CA ILE A 200 -5.16 19.04 14.78
C ILE A 200 -4.15 19.87 15.60
N VAL A 201 -3.35 20.73 14.95
CA VAL A 201 -2.38 21.60 15.65
C VAL A 201 -3.08 22.46 16.69
N ASN A 202 -4.23 23.04 16.35
CA ASN A 202 -5.01 23.86 17.27
C ASN A 202 -5.59 23.05 18.43
N HIS A 203 -6.14 21.86 18.17
CA HIS A 203 -6.77 21.03 19.21
C HIS A 203 -5.74 20.47 20.21
N PHE A 204 -4.66 19.89 19.71
CA PHE A 204 -3.61 19.25 20.52
C PHE A 204 -2.50 20.22 20.97
N LYS A 205 -2.58 21.50 20.63
CA LYS A 205 -1.60 22.55 20.98
C LYS A 205 -0.17 22.14 20.60
N LEU A 206 0.00 21.61 19.37
CA LEU A 206 1.29 21.16 18.90
C LEU A 206 2.26 22.34 18.74
N LYS A 207 3.57 22.04 18.77
CA LYS A 207 4.63 23.06 18.72
C LYS A 207 4.63 23.86 17.40
N SER A 208 5.13 25.10 17.44
CA SER A 208 5.07 26.04 16.31
C SER A 208 6.06 25.71 15.17
N ASP A 209 7.14 25.00 15.46
CA ASP A 209 8.15 24.57 14.47
C ASP A 209 7.85 23.20 13.82
N LEU A 210 6.64 22.66 14.08
CA LEU A 210 6.15 21.41 13.51
C LEU A 210 6.09 21.49 11.97
N LYS A 211 6.63 20.49 11.30
CA LYS A 211 6.43 20.32 9.84
C LYS A 211 5.07 19.72 9.58
N THR A 212 4.22 20.43 8.83
CA THR A 212 2.87 19.96 8.51
C THR A 212 2.73 19.70 7.01
N TYR A 213 2.02 18.60 6.67
CA TYR A 213 1.66 18.24 5.29
C TYR A 213 0.20 17.82 5.25
N ASN A 214 -0.56 18.42 4.35
CA ASN A 214 -1.96 18.07 4.11
C ASN A 214 -2.09 17.50 2.70
N PHE A 215 -2.45 16.21 2.57
CA PHE A 215 -2.66 15.56 1.29
C PHE A 215 -4.14 15.51 0.94
N SER A 216 -4.48 16.09 -0.21
CA SER A 216 -5.83 16.00 -0.79
C SER A 216 -5.76 15.48 -2.22
N GLY A 217 -6.89 14.97 -2.75
CA GLY A 217 -6.99 14.51 -4.13
C GLY A 217 -6.11 13.30 -4.50
N MET A 218 -5.56 12.57 -3.52
CA MET A 218 -4.67 11.42 -3.75
C MET A 218 -5.44 10.09 -3.81
N GLY A 219 -6.72 10.11 -3.46
CA GLY A 219 -7.57 8.92 -3.37
C GLY A 219 -7.06 7.88 -2.38
N CYS A 220 -7.52 6.65 -2.56
CA CYS A 220 -7.31 5.57 -1.59
C CYS A 220 -5.86 5.09 -1.43
N SER A 221 -4.91 5.53 -2.26
CA SER A 221 -3.47 5.26 -2.07
C SER A 221 -2.80 6.21 -1.07
N SER A 222 -3.49 7.26 -0.64
CA SER A 222 -2.90 8.35 0.16
C SER A 222 -2.34 7.88 1.50
N GLY A 223 -2.95 6.90 2.15
CA GLY A 223 -2.44 6.34 3.41
C GLY A 223 -1.04 5.74 3.27
N VAL A 224 -0.83 4.90 2.27
CA VAL A 224 0.49 4.33 1.95
C VAL A 224 1.49 5.42 1.58
N MET A 225 1.05 6.43 0.81
CA MET A 225 1.91 7.55 0.40
C MET A 225 2.28 8.48 1.56
N SER A 226 1.39 8.65 2.54
CA SER A 226 1.65 9.45 3.74
C SER A 226 2.72 8.82 4.62
N ILE A 227 2.68 7.51 4.80
CA ILE A 227 3.74 6.76 5.51
C ILE A 227 5.09 6.87 4.76
N ASP A 228 5.09 6.72 3.42
CA ASP A 228 6.31 6.92 2.61
C ASP A 228 6.87 8.33 2.78
N LEU A 229 6.01 9.37 2.79
CA LEU A 229 6.47 10.73 3.05
C LEU A 229 7.05 10.87 4.47
N ALA A 230 6.35 10.38 5.50
CA ALA A 230 6.84 10.41 6.88
C ALA A 230 8.23 9.76 6.98
N ALA A 231 8.39 8.57 6.38
CA ALA A 231 9.66 7.87 6.33
C ALA A 231 10.76 8.67 5.63
N ASN A 232 10.43 9.34 4.51
CA ASN A 232 11.41 10.16 3.79
C ASN A 232 11.81 11.42 4.58
N VAL A 233 10.87 12.09 5.23
CA VAL A 233 11.14 13.25 6.10
C VAL A 233 12.05 12.85 7.27
N LEU A 234 11.75 11.73 7.93
CA LEU A 234 12.56 11.23 9.05
C LEU A 234 13.95 10.73 8.61
N LYS A 235 14.06 10.04 7.47
CA LYS A 235 15.35 9.55 6.93
C LYS A 235 16.28 10.69 6.50
N GLN A 236 15.72 11.81 6.05
CA GLN A 236 16.48 12.99 5.65
C GLN A 236 16.86 13.87 6.85
N SER A 237 16.22 13.69 7.99
CA SER A 237 16.55 14.39 9.22
C SER A 237 17.82 13.80 9.84
N ASN A 238 18.74 14.67 10.23
CA ASN A 238 19.93 14.28 11.03
C ASN A 238 19.60 14.14 12.53
N LYS A 239 18.33 14.36 12.90
CA LYS A 239 17.84 14.29 14.28
C LYS A 239 16.84 13.13 14.41
N ILE A 240 16.79 12.56 15.61
CA ILE A 240 15.71 11.68 16.03
C ILE A 240 14.41 12.49 16.02
N GLY A 241 13.36 11.94 15.44
CA GLY A 241 12.08 12.61 15.33
C GLY A 241 10.89 11.65 15.33
N TYR A 242 9.73 12.23 15.59
CA TYR A 242 8.44 11.54 15.60
C TYR A 242 7.52 12.16 14.55
N ALA A 243 6.91 11.32 13.73
CA ALA A 243 5.92 11.73 12.75
C ALA A 243 4.56 11.11 13.09
N LEU A 244 3.55 11.96 13.27
CA LEU A 244 2.16 11.56 13.39
C LEU A 244 1.52 11.58 12.01
N VAL A 245 1.04 10.43 11.54
CA VAL A 245 0.35 10.29 10.27
C VAL A 245 -1.11 9.99 10.54
N VAL A 246 -2.01 10.85 10.05
CA VAL A 246 -3.47 10.70 10.20
C VAL A 246 -4.09 10.49 8.83
N ILE A 247 -4.80 9.38 8.69
CA ILE A 247 -5.38 8.90 7.44
C ILE A 247 -6.88 8.85 7.61
N ILE A 248 -7.60 9.77 6.99
CA ILE A 248 -9.05 9.86 7.11
C ILE A 248 -9.70 10.03 5.73
N GLU A 249 -10.94 9.60 5.61
CA GLU A 249 -11.81 9.95 4.50
C GLU A 249 -13.18 10.31 5.05
N THR A 250 -13.67 11.50 4.68
CA THR A 250 -15.03 11.94 5.03
C THR A 250 -15.96 11.70 3.86
N ILE A 251 -17.12 11.12 4.14
CA ILE A 251 -18.09 10.79 3.09
C ILE A 251 -19.15 11.88 2.96
N ASN A 252 -19.35 12.64 4.02
CA ASN A 252 -20.46 13.55 4.22
C ASN A 252 -20.72 14.48 3.02
N LEU A 253 -19.80 15.45 2.74
CA LEU A 253 -19.95 16.40 1.63
C LEU A 253 -19.93 15.76 0.24
N ASN A 254 -19.45 14.54 0.13
CA ASN A 254 -19.31 13.85 -1.14
C ASN A 254 -20.43 12.83 -1.38
N TRP A 255 -21.49 12.86 -0.54
CA TRP A 255 -22.66 12.06 -0.78
C TRP A 255 -23.39 12.58 -2.03
N TYR A 256 -23.46 11.72 -3.04
CA TYR A 256 -24.03 12.07 -4.34
C TYR A 256 -25.55 11.90 -4.34
N TYR A 257 -26.27 12.94 -4.75
CA TYR A 257 -27.75 12.99 -4.80
C TYR A 257 -28.34 12.96 -6.20
N GLY A 258 -27.56 12.68 -7.23
CA GLY A 258 -28.03 12.55 -8.60
C GLY A 258 -28.29 11.09 -9.01
N ASP A 259 -28.50 10.88 -10.31
CA ASP A 259 -28.87 9.58 -10.90
C ASP A 259 -27.77 8.94 -11.75
N SER A 260 -26.55 9.51 -11.79
CA SER A 260 -25.42 8.93 -12.52
C SER A 260 -24.91 7.64 -11.86
N ARG A 261 -25.12 6.50 -12.53
CA ARG A 261 -24.75 5.17 -12.00
C ARG A 261 -23.30 5.04 -11.54
N PRO A 262 -22.27 5.54 -12.28
CA PRO A 262 -20.88 5.51 -11.82
C PRO A 262 -20.66 6.22 -10.48
N MET A 263 -21.39 7.31 -10.21
CA MET A 263 -21.29 8.09 -8.96
C MET A 263 -22.09 7.46 -7.82
N LEU A 264 -23.23 6.82 -8.11
CA LEU A 264 -24.03 6.12 -7.10
C LEU A 264 -23.29 4.95 -6.43
N VAL A 265 -22.30 4.35 -7.10
CA VAL A 265 -21.51 3.27 -6.53
C VAL A 265 -20.81 3.69 -5.24
N THR A 266 -20.34 4.95 -5.17
CA THR A 266 -19.64 5.46 -3.99
C THR A 266 -20.53 5.48 -2.75
N ASN A 267 -21.80 5.90 -2.90
CA ASN A 267 -22.79 5.88 -1.81
C ASN A 267 -23.00 4.48 -1.23
N CYS A 268 -22.89 3.45 -2.08
CA CYS A 268 -23.13 2.07 -1.66
C CYS A 268 -21.98 1.47 -0.87
N ILE A 269 -20.72 1.77 -1.25
CA ILE A 269 -19.55 1.03 -0.74
C ILE A 269 -18.68 1.79 0.27
N PHE A 270 -18.64 3.16 0.19
CA PHE A 270 -17.80 3.92 1.11
C PHE A 270 -18.40 4.01 2.51
N ARG A 271 -17.53 3.98 3.52
CA ARG A 271 -17.88 4.00 4.94
C ARG A 271 -16.89 4.87 5.72
N VAL A 272 -17.32 5.29 6.92
CA VAL A 272 -16.50 6.11 7.82
C VAL A 272 -15.30 5.33 8.34
N GLY A 273 -14.13 5.94 8.31
CA GLY A 273 -12.91 5.36 8.88
C GLY A 273 -11.77 6.37 9.00
N CYS A 274 -10.98 6.19 10.05
CA CYS A 274 -9.79 7.00 10.29
C CYS A 274 -8.72 6.16 10.99
N VAL A 275 -7.46 6.49 10.74
CA VAL A 275 -6.29 5.87 11.38
C VAL A 275 -5.30 6.95 11.78
N ALA A 276 -4.73 6.83 12.97
CA ALA A 276 -3.54 7.55 13.37
C ALA A 276 -2.38 6.56 13.56
N ALA A 277 -1.21 6.87 13.00
CA ALA A 277 -0.01 6.04 13.09
C ALA A 277 1.18 6.89 13.59
N MET A 278 1.92 6.37 14.57
CA MET A 278 3.11 7.02 15.11
C MET A 278 4.36 6.38 14.51
N ILE A 279 5.14 7.18 13.77
CA ILE A 279 6.33 6.77 13.04
C ILE A 279 7.56 7.45 13.65
N THR A 280 8.69 6.74 13.77
CA THR A 280 9.94 7.31 14.27
C THR A 280 11.17 6.75 13.56
N ASN A 281 12.26 7.51 13.57
CA ASN A 281 13.60 7.05 13.18
C ASN A 281 14.51 6.82 14.39
N ASP A 282 13.95 6.77 15.61
CA ASP A 282 14.72 6.52 16.84
C ASP A 282 15.12 5.05 16.95
N PRO A 283 16.42 4.71 16.85
CA PRO A 283 16.88 3.32 16.95
C PRO A 283 16.58 2.68 18.31
N SER A 284 16.49 3.47 19.39
CA SER A 284 16.17 2.98 20.73
C SER A 284 14.77 2.38 20.82
N CYS A 285 13.86 2.85 19.98
CA CYS A 285 12.48 2.38 19.89
C CYS A 285 12.34 1.00 19.22
N ARG A 286 13.40 0.43 18.60
CA ARG A 286 13.34 -0.85 17.89
C ARG A 286 12.78 -2.01 18.73
N ARG A 287 12.98 -1.97 20.05
CA ARG A 287 12.52 -3.05 20.96
C ARG A 287 11.03 -2.97 21.29
N VAL A 288 10.43 -1.80 21.14
CA VAL A 288 9.02 -1.54 21.50
C VAL A 288 8.15 -1.26 20.27
N ALA A 289 8.76 -0.95 19.13
CA ALA A 289 8.06 -0.71 17.88
C ALA A 289 7.43 -2.00 17.34
N LYS A 290 6.23 -1.88 16.78
CA LYS A 290 5.54 -3.00 16.14
C LYS A 290 6.27 -3.47 14.89
N MET A 291 6.70 -2.54 14.04
CA MET A 291 7.25 -2.87 12.72
C MET A 291 8.39 -1.93 12.30
N GLU A 292 9.28 -2.45 11.46
CA GLU A 292 10.29 -1.69 10.74
C GLU A 292 9.92 -1.57 9.26
N LEU A 293 9.98 -0.37 8.70
CA LEU A 293 9.74 -0.15 7.29
C LEU A 293 10.96 -0.56 6.47
N VAL A 294 10.86 -1.72 5.83
CA VAL A 294 11.94 -2.29 5.00
C VAL A 294 12.00 -1.62 3.65
N HIS A 295 10.83 -1.39 3.03
CA HIS A 295 10.77 -0.82 1.70
C HIS A 295 9.47 -0.06 1.47
N SER A 296 9.53 1.01 0.68
CA SER A 296 8.36 1.71 0.15
C SER A 296 8.53 1.95 -1.34
N LEU A 297 7.44 1.87 -2.07
CA LEU A 297 7.41 2.14 -3.51
C LEU A 297 6.08 2.80 -3.86
N ARG A 298 6.15 3.81 -4.72
CA ARG A 298 4.96 4.40 -5.34
C ARG A 298 5.19 4.55 -6.84
N THR A 299 4.13 4.30 -7.62
CA THR A 299 4.08 4.50 -9.05
C THR A 299 2.86 5.36 -9.38
N HIS A 300 3.01 6.24 -10.36
CA HIS A 300 1.97 7.16 -10.80
C HIS A 300 1.76 7.00 -12.30
N HIS A 301 0.53 6.69 -12.70
CA HIS A 301 0.16 6.36 -14.08
C HIS A 301 -0.79 7.39 -14.70
N GLY A 302 -0.84 8.61 -14.13
CA GLY A 302 -1.74 9.68 -14.56
C GLY A 302 -1.48 10.23 -15.97
N ALA A 303 -0.32 9.92 -16.55
CA ALA A 303 -0.05 10.25 -17.95
C ALA A 303 -0.85 9.38 -18.95
N ASN A 304 -1.49 8.32 -18.49
CA ASN A 304 -2.38 7.48 -19.28
C ASN A 304 -3.84 7.95 -19.11
N ASP A 305 -4.48 8.41 -20.16
CA ASP A 305 -5.84 8.98 -20.12
C ASP A 305 -6.88 7.98 -19.57
N ARG A 306 -6.78 6.71 -19.94
CA ARG A 306 -7.68 5.67 -19.41
C ARG A 306 -7.51 5.48 -17.92
N ALA A 307 -6.26 5.54 -17.44
CA ALA A 307 -5.94 5.47 -16.03
C ALA A 307 -6.41 6.71 -15.26
N TYR A 308 -6.23 7.89 -15.85
CA TYR A 308 -6.67 9.16 -15.28
C TYR A 308 -8.19 9.20 -15.12
N LYS A 309 -8.93 8.78 -16.16
CA LYS A 309 -10.39 8.76 -16.21
C LYS A 309 -11.03 7.55 -15.52
N ALA A 310 -10.27 6.62 -14.98
CA ALA A 310 -10.82 5.41 -14.34
C ALA A 310 -11.64 5.71 -13.07
N ALA A 311 -11.24 6.76 -12.33
CA ALA A 311 -11.96 7.27 -11.15
C ALA A 311 -11.63 8.74 -10.97
N PHE A 312 -12.61 9.62 -11.05
CA PHE A 312 -12.41 11.07 -10.95
C PHE A 312 -13.69 11.79 -10.45
N GLN A 313 -13.50 13.02 -9.98
CA GLN A 313 -14.60 13.89 -9.54
C GLN A 313 -15.11 14.70 -10.72
N GLU A 314 -16.41 14.71 -10.91
CA GLU A 314 -17.10 15.47 -11.97
C GLU A 314 -18.50 15.87 -11.53
N GLU A 315 -19.13 16.72 -12.32
CA GLU A 315 -20.54 17.07 -12.20
C GLU A 315 -21.36 16.25 -13.22
N ASP A 316 -22.57 15.84 -12.82
CA ASP A 316 -23.52 15.25 -13.74
C ASP A 316 -24.26 16.33 -14.56
N ASP A 317 -25.13 15.91 -15.47
CA ASP A 317 -25.91 16.82 -16.36
C ASP A 317 -26.83 17.78 -15.59
N LYS A 318 -27.03 17.54 -14.27
CA LYS A 318 -27.84 18.40 -13.38
C LYS A 318 -26.98 19.29 -12.49
N GLY A 319 -25.64 19.26 -12.65
CA GLY A 319 -24.67 20.00 -11.82
C GLY A 319 -24.43 19.38 -10.44
N CYS A 320 -24.82 18.11 -10.22
CA CYS A 320 -24.52 17.43 -8.98
C CYS A 320 -23.12 16.84 -9.02
N THR A 321 -22.24 17.29 -8.12
CA THR A 321 -20.87 16.78 -7.99
C THR A 321 -20.85 15.38 -7.37
N GLY A 322 -20.04 14.48 -7.94
CA GLY A 322 -19.84 13.13 -7.42
C GLY A 322 -18.49 12.54 -7.84
N PHE A 323 -18.13 11.40 -7.26
CA PHE A 323 -16.98 10.60 -7.70
C PHE A 323 -17.44 9.50 -8.65
N SER A 324 -17.06 9.63 -9.91
CA SER A 324 -17.37 8.65 -10.95
C SER A 324 -16.37 7.49 -10.89
N LEU A 325 -16.87 6.29 -10.66
CA LEU A 325 -16.11 5.03 -10.74
C LEU A 325 -16.47 4.30 -12.02
N THR A 326 -15.62 4.38 -13.02
CA THR A 326 -15.88 3.80 -14.33
C THR A 326 -15.64 2.29 -14.36
N LYS A 327 -16.17 1.61 -15.38
CA LYS A 327 -15.94 0.17 -15.63
C LYS A 327 -14.47 -0.15 -15.87
N ASP A 328 -13.66 0.84 -16.25
CA ASP A 328 -12.22 0.69 -16.48
C ASP A 328 -11.40 0.56 -15.19
N LEU A 329 -11.96 0.90 -14.03
CA LEU A 329 -11.24 0.90 -12.75
C LEU A 329 -10.57 -0.44 -12.46
N ILE A 330 -11.27 -1.56 -12.62
CA ILE A 330 -10.76 -2.91 -12.30
C ILE A 330 -9.69 -3.36 -13.30
N PRO A 331 -9.90 -3.27 -14.66
CA PRO A 331 -8.85 -3.55 -15.63
C PRO A 331 -7.59 -2.69 -15.45
N VAL A 332 -7.76 -1.40 -15.20
CA VAL A 332 -6.69 -0.42 -14.95
C VAL A 332 -5.89 -0.80 -13.70
N ALA A 333 -6.57 -1.11 -12.59
CA ALA A 333 -5.91 -1.57 -11.36
C ALA A 333 -5.05 -2.83 -11.60
N GLY A 334 -5.58 -3.82 -12.33
CA GLY A 334 -4.84 -5.03 -12.67
C GLY A 334 -3.65 -4.79 -13.60
N MET A 335 -3.77 -3.86 -14.55
CA MET A 335 -2.70 -3.48 -15.48
C MET A 335 -1.55 -2.81 -14.71
N PHE A 336 -1.83 -1.78 -13.93
CA PHE A 336 -0.80 -1.02 -13.23
C PHE A 336 -0.25 -1.72 -11.99
N LEU A 337 -1.00 -2.64 -11.39
CA LEU A 337 -0.41 -3.56 -10.42
C LEU A 337 0.72 -4.39 -11.06
N ARG A 338 0.53 -4.91 -12.26
CA ARG A 338 1.59 -5.65 -12.97
C ARG A 338 2.82 -4.79 -13.25
N GLU A 339 2.64 -3.53 -13.64
CA GLU A 339 3.76 -2.60 -13.82
C GLU A 339 4.48 -2.30 -12.49
N HIS A 340 3.71 -2.08 -11.44
CA HIS A 340 4.23 -1.81 -10.10
C HIS A 340 5.07 -2.96 -9.55
N ILE A 341 4.58 -4.21 -9.67
CA ILE A 341 5.30 -5.39 -9.18
C ILE A 341 6.57 -5.71 -9.97
N LYS A 342 6.69 -5.28 -11.25
CA LYS A 342 7.95 -5.38 -12.01
C LYS A 342 9.05 -4.54 -11.35
N ILE A 343 8.68 -3.39 -10.76
CA ILE A 343 9.62 -2.49 -10.07
C ILE A 343 9.87 -2.97 -8.63
N LEU A 344 8.84 -3.45 -7.95
CA LEU A 344 8.92 -3.92 -6.56
C LEU A 344 9.65 -5.27 -6.45
N GLY A 345 9.34 -6.20 -7.35
CA GLY A 345 9.82 -7.58 -7.29
C GLY A 345 11.33 -7.72 -7.10
N PRO A 346 12.19 -7.06 -7.91
CA PRO A 346 13.65 -7.13 -7.73
C PRO A 346 14.18 -6.65 -6.38
N ARG A 347 13.36 -5.94 -5.60
CA ARG A 347 13.74 -5.35 -4.31
C ARG A 347 13.31 -6.19 -3.11
N VAL A 348 12.34 -7.10 -3.32
CA VAL A 348 11.68 -7.81 -2.20
C VAL A 348 11.68 -9.32 -2.35
N LEU A 349 11.76 -9.83 -3.58
CA LEU A 349 11.73 -11.27 -3.84
C LEU A 349 13.05 -11.95 -3.47
N PRO A 350 13.00 -13.20 -2.98
CA PRO A 350 14.19 -14.03 -2.83
C PRO A 350 14.92 -14.25 -4.17
N LEU A 351 16.24 -14.41 -4.12
CA LEU A 351 17.07 -14.63 -5.31
C LEU A 351 16.61 -15.84 -6.15
N SER A 352 16.08 -16.88 -5.52
CA SER A 352 15.50 -18.04 -6.20
C SER A 352 14.33 -17.67 -7.10
N GLN A 353 13.42 -16.82 -6.63
CA GLN A 353 12.28 -16.33 -7.40
C GLN A 353 12.72 -15.39 -8.53
N LEU A 354 13.71 -14.54 -8.28
CA LEU A 354 14.30 -13.68 -9.30
C LEU A 354 14.98 -14.48 -10.39
N GLY A 355 15.78 -15.50 -10.04
CA GLY A 355 16.44 -16.40 -10.99
C GLY A 355 15.42 -17.14 -11.87
N MET A 356 14.34 -17.67 -11.28
CA MET A 356 13.25 -18.31 -12.02
C MET A 356 12.57 -17.34 -12.98
N TYR A 357 12.32 -16.10 -12.55
CA TYR A 357 11.72 -15.07 -13.39
C TYR A 357 12.63 -14.72 -14.58
N VAL A 358 13.92 -14.42 -14.33
CA VAL A 358 14.90 -14.12 -15.37
C VAL A 358 15.01 -15.27 -16.36
N TYR A 359 15.13 -16.52 -15.88
CA TYR A 359 15.14 -17.71 -16.76
C TYR A 359 13.88 -17.76 -17.63
N SER A 360 12.69 -17.52 -17.04
CA SER A 360 11.43 -17.57 -17.79
C SER A 360 11.32 -16.48 -18.87
N VAL A 361 11.87 -15.27 -18.59
CA VAL A 361 11.96 -14.18 -19.58
C VAL A 361 12.89 -14.56 -20.72
N ILE A 362 14.08 -15.06 -20.43
CA ILE A 362 15.05 -15.51 -21.44
C ILE A 362 14.40 -16.60 -22.31
N ARG A 363 13.77 -17.61 -21.70
CA ARG A 363 13.06 -18.67 -22.42
C ARG A 363 11.97 -18.12 -23.33
N SER A 364 11.17 -17.16 -22.81
CA SER A 364 10.10 -16.51 -23.59
C SER A 364 10.66 -15.79 -24.81
N THR A 365 11.79 -15.10 -24.67
CA THR A 365 12.48 -14.41 -25.77
C THR A 365 13.03 -15.42 -26.81
N MET A 366 13.67 -16.49 -26.36
CA MET A 366 14.20 -17.53 -27.21
C MET A 366 13.10 -18.28 -28.00
N THR A 367 11.94 -18.48 -27.40
CA THR A 367 10.78 -19.13 -28.05
C THR A 367 9.88 -18.13 -28.80
N ARG A 368 10.38 -16.91 -29.09
CA ARG A 368 9.64 -15.83 -29.78
C ARG A 368 8.22 -15.60 -29.19
N GLY A 369 8.11 -15.71 -27.84
CA GLY A 369 6.86 -15.47 -27.13
C GLY A 369 5.90 -16.67 -27.04
N ALA A 370 6.29 -17.86 -27.55
CA ALA A 370 5.47 -19.07 -27.40
C ALA A 370 5.31 -19.51 -25.93
N SER A 371 6.29 -19.18 -25.06
CA SER A 371 6.18 -19.37 -23.61
C SER A 371 6.04 -18.01 -22.93
N LYS A 372 4.96 -17.81 -22.10
CA LYS A 372 4.80 -16.57 -21.33
C LYS A 372 5.73 -16.58 -20.11
N PRO A 373 6.31 -15.40 -19.72
CA PRO A 373 7.09 -15.29 -18.50
C PRO A 373 6.27 -15.72 -17.26
N ILE A 374 6.94 -16.41 -16.35
CA ILE A 374 6.33 -16.86 -15.08
C ILE A 374 6.15 -15.65 -14.18
N VAL A 375 4.96 -15.50 -13.60
CA VAL A 375 4.75 -14.51 -12.52
C VAL A 375 5.42 -15.05 -11.25
N PRO A 376 6.36 -14.30 -10.63
CA PRO A 376 6.99 -14.73 -9.39
C PRO A 376 5.97 -14.97 -8.28
N ASP A 377 6.28 -15.88 -7.39
CA ASP A 377 5.47 -16.17 -6.22
C ASP A 377 5.79 -15.19 -5.08
N PHE A 378 4.93 -14.21 -4.88
CA PHE A 378 5.07 -13.21 -3.83
C PHE A 378 4.82 -13.75 -2.43
N THR A 379 4.20 -14.92 -2.28
CA THR A 379 4.03 -15.58 -0.97
C THR A 379 5.36 -16.08 -0.40
N LYS A 380 6.41 -16.16 -1.21
CA LYS A 380 7.78 -16.43 -0.76
C LYS A 380 8.50 -15.19 -0.23
N ALA A 381 7.93 -14.01 -0.42
CA ALA A 381 8.50 -12.74 0.03
C ALA A 381 7.72 -12.13 1.19
N PHE A 382 6.44 -12.48 1.34
CA PHE A 382 5.53 -11.89 2.31
C PHE A 382 4.69 -12.97 2.98
N ASP A 383 4.56 -12.84 4.29
CA ASP A 383 3.75 -13.73 5.13
C ASP A 383 2.30 -13.24 5.19
N HIS A 384 2.09 -11.90 5.13
CA HIS A 384 0.78 -11.27 5.24
C HIS A 384 0.59 -10.19 4.18
N PHE A 385 -0.67 -10.02 3.75
CA PHE A 385 -1.09 -9.06 2.74
C PHE A 385 -2.22 -8.19 3.28
N CYS A 386 -2.04 -6.86 3.25
CA CYS A 386 -3.09 -5.88 3.48
C CYS A 386 -3.37 -5.18 2.14
N ILE A 387 -4.49 -5.53 1.51
CA ILE A 387 -4.83 -5.12 0.15
C ILE A 387 -5.96 -4.11 0.19
N HIS A 388 -5.73 -2.90 -0.33
CA HIS A 388 -6.79 -1.90 -0.41
C HIS A 388 -8.06 -2.45 -1.07
N THR A 389 -9.16 -2.37 -0.35
CA THR A 389 -10.46 -2.92 -0.72
C THR A 389 -11.35 -1.85 -1.35
N GLY A 390 -11.09 -1.51 -2.60
CA GLY A 390 -11.99 -0.64 -3.38
C GLY A 390 -13.38 -1.24 -3.63
N GLY A 391 -13.57 -2.52 -3.24
CA GLY A 391 -14.77 -3.34 -3.37
C GLY A 391 -14.39 -4.80 -3.59
N LYS A 392 -15.35 -5.72 -3.49
CA LYS A 392 -15.16 -7.18 -3.66
C LYS A 392 -14.38 -7.52 -4.93
N ALA A 393 -14.77 -6.95 -6.07
CA ALA A 393 -14.15 -7.21 -7.35
C ALA A 393 -12.66 -6.77 -7.43
N VAL A 394 -12.25 -5.74 -6.67
CA VAL A 394 -10.85 -5.30 -6.59
C VAL A 394 -10.02 -6.33 -5.84
N ILE A 395 -10.50 -6.84 -4.70
CA ILE A 395 -9.83 -7.90 -3.93
C ILE A 395 -9.63 -9.15 -4.79
N GLU A 396 -10.68 -9.58 -5.50
CA GLU A 396 -10.63 -10.73 -6.40
C GLU A 396 -9.65 -10.53 -7.55
N GLN A 397 -9.59 -9.32 -8.11
CA GLN A 397 -8.65 -8.99 -9.19
C GLN A 397 -7.20 -9.02 -8.70
N VAL A 398 -6.91 -8.45 -7.54
CA VAL A 398 -5.56 -8.47 -6.94
C VAL A 398 -5.16 -9.90 -6.60
N GLY A 399 -6.06 -10.67 -5.98
CA GLY A 399 -5.84 -12.09 -5.67
C GLY A 399 -5.48 -12.90 -6.92
N ARG A 400 -6.21 -12.69 -8.04
CA ARG A 400 -5.90 -13.32 -9.32
C ARG A 400 -4.54 -12.91 -9.90
N VAL A 401 -4.21 -11.61 -9.86
CA VAL A 401 -2.92 -11.11 -10.41
C VAL A 401 -1.74 -11.64 -9.61
N LEU A 402 -1.84 -11.67 -8.30
CA LEU A 402 -0.79 -12.12 -7.39
C LEU A 402 -0.85 -13.63 -7.07
N ARG A 403 -1.90 -14.33 -7.54
CA ARG A 403 -2.16 -15.76 -7.27
C ARG A 403 -2.27 -16.06 -5.77
N LEU A 404 -2.94 -15.18 -5.02
CA LEU A 404 -3.15 -15.35 -3.59
C LEU A 404 -4.31 -16.29 -3.31
N GLY A 405 -4.11 -17.18 -2.35
CA GLY A 405 -5.18 -18.03 -1.80
C GLY A 405 -6.19 -17.22 -0.98
N GLU A 406 -7.27 -17.90 -0.58
CA GLU A 406 -8.34 -17.29 0.21
C GLU A 406 -7.86 -16.80 1.58
N GLU A 407 -6.96 -17.53 2.22
CA GLU A 407 -6.38 -17.18 3.51
C GLU A 407 -5.62 -15.85 3.47
N LEU A 408 -4.84 -15.61 2.39
CA LEU A 408 -4.04 -14.39 2.23
C LEU A 408 -4.89 -13.17 1.83
N THR A 409 -6.06 -13.37 1.24
CA THR A 409 -7.02 -12.30 0.94
C THR A 409 -8.08 -12.11 2.03
N GLU A 410 -8.13 -12.98 3.02
CA GLU A 410 -9.09 -12.96 4.12
C GLU A 410 -9.11 -11.63 4.89
N PRO A 411 -7.95 -11.04 5.30
CA PRO A 411 -7.96 -9.76 6.01
C PRO A 411 -8.70 -8.67 5.21
N ALA A 412 -8.47 -8.59 3.91
CA ALA A 412 -9.14 -7.63 3.03
C ALA A 412 -10.66 -7.90 2.91
N ARG A 413 -11.04 -9.16 2.72
CA ARG A 413 -12.45 -9.57 2.62
C ARG A 413 -13.21 -9.29 3.91
N MET A 414 -12.64 -9.65 5.04
CA MET A 414 -13.29 -9.46 6.34
C MET A 414 -13.36 -7.99 6.73
N SER A 415 -12.32 -7.19 6.42
CA SER A 415 -12.33 -5.74 6.66
C SER A 415 -13.37 -5.03 5.81
N LEU A 416 -13.51 -5.40 4.53
CA LEU A 416 -14.58 -4.88 3.69
C LEU A 416 -15.96 -5.22 4.25
N HIS A 417 -16.15 -6.45 4.71
CA HIS A 417 -17.42 -6.87 5.31
C HIS A 417 -17.75 -6.09 6.58
N ARG A 418 -16.79 -5.91 7.49
CA ARG A 418 -17.02 -5.33 8.81
C ARG A 418 -17.07 -3.80 8.82
N PHE A 419 -16.19 -3.17 8.02
CA PHE A 419 -16.02 -1.71 8.04
C PHE A 419 -16.41 -1.03 6.72
N GLY A 420 -16.64 -1.80 5.64
CA GLY A 420 -16.86 -1.26 4.30
C GLY A 420 -15.57 -0.65 3.72
N ASN A 421 -15.69 0.11 2.65
CA ASN A 421 -14.55 0.81 2.07
C ASN A 421 -14.29 2.12 2.82
N THR A 422 -13.36 2.12 3.77
CA THR A 422 -12.89 3.30 4.48
C THR A 422 -11.75 4.02 3.74
N SER A 423 -11.70 3.88 2.42
CA SER A 423 -10.69 4.49 1.55
C SER A 423 -9.26 4.10 1.95
N SER A 424 -8.37 5.07 2.08
CA SER A 424 -6.94 4.88 2.33
C SER A 424 -6.59 4.33 3.72
N SER A 425 -7.50 4.41 4.68
CA SER A 425 -7.29 3.89 6.03
C SER A 425 -7.45 2.38 6.14
N LEU A 426 -8.15 1.74 5.19
CA LEU A 426 -8.61 0.36 5.32
C LEU A 426 -7.47 -0.67 5.47
N VAL A 427 -6.33 -0.47 4.82
CA VAL A 427 -5.16 -1.38 4.96
C VAL A 427 -4.66 -1.50 6.42
N PHE A 428 -4.92 -0.50 7.27
CA PHE A 428 -4.63 -0.57 8.70
C PHE A 428 -5.70 -1.32 9.48
N TYR A 429 -6.98 -1.29 9.06
CA TYR A 429 -8.02 -2.15 9.63
C TYR A 429 -7.76 -3.63 9.32
N GLU A 430 -7.14 -3.92 8.17
CA GLU A 430 -6.66 -5.27 7.83
C GLU A 430 -5.46 -5.68 8.70
N LEU A 431 -4.53 -4.77 8.96
CA LEU A 431 -3.44 -5.01 9.92
C LEU A 431 -3.99 -5.25 11.33
N ALA A 432 -4.99 -4.46 11.75
CA ALA A 432 -5.69 -4.65 13.03
C ALA A 432 -6.44 -5.99 13.09
N TYR A 433 -6.98 -6.48 11.96
CA TYR A 433 -7.54 -7.83 11.87
C TYR A 433 -6.50 -8.92 12.12
N LEU A 434 -5.35 -8.81 11.46
CA LEU A 434 -4.24 -9.76 11.65
C LEU A 434 -3.73 -9.74 13.10
N GLU A 435 -3.69 -8.54 13.71
CA GLU A 435 -3.35 -8.35 15.12
C GLU A 435 -4.35 -9.03 16.05
N ALA A 436 -5.65 -8.75 15.87
CA ALA A 436 -6.72 -9.35 16.68
C ALA A 436 -6.76 -10.89 16.56
N LYS A 437 -6.37 -11.43 15.40
CA LYS A 437 -6.20 -12.87 15.18
C LYS A 437 -4.87 -13.43 15.72
N GLY A 438 -3.96 -12.60 16.20
CA GLY A 438 -2.64 -13.01 16.66
C GLY A 438 -1.82 -13.72 15.57
N ARG A 439 -2.01 -13.34 14.29
CA ARG A 439 -1.34 -14.00 13.16
C ARG A 439 0.06 -13.51 12.91
N VAL A 440 0.34 -12.23 13.16
CA VAL A 440 1.65 -11.63 12.88
C VAL A 440 2.65 -12.03 13.95
N ARG A 441 3.74 -12.65 13.52
CA ARG A 441 4.85 -13.06 14.38
C ARG A 441 6.08 -12.19 14.14
N LYS A 442 6.95 -12.12 15.14
CA LYS A 442 8.23 -11.43 15.00
C LYS A 442 9.03 -12.01 13.84
N GLY A 443 9.43 -11.13 12.93
CA GLY A 443 10.18 -11.49 11.72
C GLY A 443 9.33 -11.53 10.47
N ASP A 444 8.00 -11.70 10.59
CA ASP A 444 7.08 -11.75 9.46
C ASP A 444 7.15 -10.47 8.63
N ARG A 445 6.94 -10.63 7.33
CA ARG A 445 6.87 -9.53 6.38
C ARG A 445 5.43 -9.28 5.96
N VAL A 446 4.99 -8.04 6.16
CA VAL A 446 3.64 -7.59 5.80
C VAL A 446 3.74 -6.66 4.60
N TRP A 447 2.98 -6.94 3.56
CA TRP A 447 2.86 -6.05 2.40
C TRP A 447 1.52 -5.32 2.43
N MET A 448 1.58 -3.99 2.61
CA MET A 448 0.44 -3.10 2.43
C MET A 448 0.43 -2.56 1.01
N LEU A 449 -0.67 -2.77 0.30
CA LEU A 449 -0.86 -2.38 -1.10
C LEU A 449 -2.06 -1.43 -1.22
N GLY A 450 -1.80 -0.19 -1.65
CA GLY A 450 -2.81 0.85 -1.85
C GLY A 450 -2.99 1.19 -3.33
N PHE A 451 -4.25 1.36 -3.74
CA PHE A 451 -4.62 1.89 -5.06
C PHE A 451 -5.33 3.22 -4.88
N GLY A 452 -5.10 4.16 -5.78
CA GLY A 452 -5.75 5.47 -5.71
C GLY A 452 -6.03 6.07 -7.07
N THR A 453 -6.91 7.07 -7.04
CA THR A 453 -7.26 7.84 -8.23
C THR A 453 -6.04 8.46 -8.89
N GLY A 454 -6.12 8.64 -10.21
CA GLY A 454 -5.09 9.32 -10.93
C GLY A 454 -4.24 8.57 -11.97
N PHE A 455 -4.05 7.27 -12.10
CA PHE A 455 -4.13 6.16 -11.20
C PHE A 455 -2.79 5.99 -10.46
N LYS A 456 -2.83 5.61 -9.20
CA LYS A 456 -1.61 5.47 -8.38
C LYS A 456 -1.59 4.10 -7.71
N VAL A 457 -0.38 3.53 -7.56
CA VAL A 457 -0.16 2.31 -6.79
C VAL A 457 0.95 2.57 -5.79
N GLY A 458 0.71 2.22 -4.53
CA GLY A 458 1.67 2.36 -3.44
C GLY A 458 1.85 1.05 -2.69
N SER A 459 3.09 0.77 -2.28
CA SER A 459 3.45 -0.38 -1.47
C SER A 459 4.28 0.03 -0.27
N LEU A 460 3.95 -0.50 0.90
CA LEU A 460 4.81 -0.50 2.08
C LEU A 460 5.14 -1.95 2.43
N VAL A 461 6.40 -2.23 2.62
CA VAL A 461 6.90 -3.54 3.07
C VAL A 461 7.40 -3.37 4.49
N TRP A 462 6.71 -4.00 5.41
CA TRP A 462 7.02 -3.98 6.83
C TRP A 462 7.65 -5.29 7.26
N LYS A 463 8.49 -5.23 8.29
CA LYS A 463 8.98 -6.38 9.04
C LYS A 463 8.50 -6.26 10.48
N ALA A 464 7.78 -7.25 10.97
CA ALA A 464 7.34 -7.30 12.36
C ALA A 464 8.53 -7.43 13.32
N LEU A 465 8.57 -6.62 14.35
CA LEU A 465 9.60 -6.62 15.38
C LEU A 465 9.17 -7.37 16.64
N LEU A 466 7.86 -7.51 16.82
CA LEU A 466 7.21 -8.19 17.94
C LEU A 466 6.14 -9.15 17.39
N ASP A 467 5.72 -10.11 18.21
CA ASP A 467 4.49 -10.86 18.01
C ASP A 467 3.32 -9.93 18.31
N PHE A 468 2.32 -9.90 17.42
CA PHE A 468 1.12 -9.10 17.66
C PHE A 468 0.15 -9.88 18.55
N GLY A 469 -0.39 -9.20 19.56
CA GLY A 469 -1.40 -9.72 20.47
C GLY A 469 -2.74 -9.01 20.27
N ASN A 470 -3.79 -9.55 20.89
CA ASN A 470 -5.11 -8.91 20.87
C ASN A 470 -5.12 -7.74 21.85
N GLU A 471 -4.98 -6.53 21.35
CA GLU A 471 -5.02 -5.30 22.14
C GLU A 471 -6.47 -4.90 22.46
N ARG A 472 -6.70 -4.36 23.68
CA ARG A 472 -8.05 -3.94 24.11
C ARG A 472 -8.67 -2.87 23.23
N ASP A 473 -7.84 -2.01 22.63
CA ASP A 473 -8.26 -0.88 21.79
C ASP A 473 -8.19 -1.22 20.28
N ASN A 474 -8.25 -2.51 19.94
CA ASN A 474 -8.34 -2.96 18.56
C ASN A 474 -9.78 -2.83 18.05
N PRO A 475 -10.03 -2.26 16.84
CA PRO A 475 -11.38 -2.06 16.31
C PRO A 475 -12.19 -3.35 16.13
N TRP A 476 -11.52 -4.51 16.13
CA TRP A 476 -12.11 -5.84 16.02
C TRP A 476 -12.46 -6.48 17.35
N SER A 477 -12.10 -5.89 18.49
CA SER A 477 -12.23 -6.52 19.82
C SER A 477 -13.65 -7.01 20.17
N ASP A 478 -14.69 -6.39 19.60
CA ASP A 478 -16.09 -6.75 19.83
C ASP A 478 -16.63 -7.86 18.92
N CYS A 479 -15.86 -8.30 17.93
CA CYS A 479 -16.42 -9.15 16.88
C CYS A 479 -15.45 -10.16 16.26
N ILE A 480 -14.18 -10.15 16.66
CA ILE A 480 -13.15 -10.99 15.99
C ILE A 480 -13.48 -12.48 16.01
N ASP A 481 -14.16 -12.96 17.05
CA ASP A 481 -14.55 -14.36 17.18
C ASP A 481 -15.58 -14.82 16.15
N ARG A 482 -16.32 -13.87 15.55
CA ARG A 482 -17.29 -14.13 14.47
C ARG A 482 -16.64 -14.25 13.08
N TYR A 483 -15.35 -13.95 12.97
CA TYR A 483 -14.58 -13.98 11.73
C TYR A 483 -13.52 -15.07 11.75
N PRO A 484 -13.15 -15.68 10.58
CA PRO A 484 -13.71 -15.38 9.26
C PRO A 484 -15.13 -15.91 9.09
N LEU A 485 -15.86 -15.29 8.16
CA LEU A 485 -17.17 -15.79 7.75
C LEU A 485 -17.01 -17.08 6.94
N LYS A 486 -17.94 -18.02 7.12
CA LYS A 486 -17.94 -19.30 6.38
C LYS A 486 -18.22 -19.10 4.87
N SER A 487 -18.99 -18.07 4.54
CA SER A 487 -19.29 -17.66 3.15
C SER A 487 -19.29 -16.16 3.05
N TRP A 488 -18.68 -15.60 1.98
CA TRP A 488 -18.57 -14.17 1.73
C TRP A 488 -18.74 -13.83 0.25
#